data_f72ae22300de7763bfebe5f774e4fd30
#
_entry.id   f72ae22300de7763bfebe5f774e4fd30
#
_cell.length_a   1.000
_cell.length_b   1.000
_cell.length_c   1.000
_cell.angle_alpha   90.00
_cell.angle_beta   90.00
_cell.angle_gamma   90.00
#
_symmetry.space_group_name_H-M   'P 1'
#
loop_
_entity.id
_entity.type
_entity.pdbx_description
1 polymer ?
#
loop_
_entity_poly.entity_id
_entity_poly.type
_entity_poly.pdbx_seq_one_letter_code
_entity_poly.pdbx_strand_id
1 'polypeptide(L)'
;MIGMSPQLQSAAKGPASRMQEQRQRSPRVAIKARGKILFISLSDVVAVQAKGNYVSLQRNGSSNLLRKSISAVAEKLEPQGFIRIHRSILVNTSFLEEIRPYSTGEYGLRVKGGKEYTVTRTYKQNLKSLAEFWIGTGAFFPD
;
A
#
# COMPACT_ATOMS: atom_id res chain seq x y z
N MET A 1 -13.72 -12.03 40.42
CA MET A 1 -13.52 -11.44 39.98
C MET A 1 -13.04 -11.32 39.54
N ILE A 2 -13.05 -11.61 39.60
CA ILE A 2 -12.70 -11.08 38.96
C ILE A 2 -12.34 -10.96 38.09
N GLY A 3 -12.56 -11.11 37.82
CA GLY A 3 -12.35 -10.63 36.83
C GLY A 3 -12.04 -10.63 36.14
N MET A 4 -12.27 -10.91 36.17
CA MET A 4 -12.08 -10.59 35.38
C MET A 4 -11.70 -10.51 34.61
N SER A 5 -11.83 -10.77 34.82
CA SER A 5 -11.55 -10.31 34.04
C SER A 5 -11.33 -10.17 33.06
N PRO A 6 -11.37 -10.55 33.10
CA PRO A 6 -11.13 -10.10 32.09
C PRO A 6 -11.36 -9.71 31.19
N GLN A 7 -11.63 -9.71 31.12
CA GLN A 7 -11.84 -8.92 30.32
C GLN A 7 -11.59 -8.28 29.89
N LEU A 8 -11.71 -8.74 30.54
CA LEU A 8 -11.57 -7.78 30.19
C LEU A 8 -11.14 -7.56 29.44
N GLN A 9 -11.05 -7.97 29.62
CA GLN A 9 -10.69 -7.51 28.86
C GLN A 9 -10.97 -7.40 27.90
N SER A 10 -11.49 -7.57 27.76
CA SER A 10 -11.90 -7.11 26.93
C SER A 10 -12.17 -6.58 26.77
N ALA A 11 -12.29 -7.08 27.48
CA ALA A 11 -12.65 -6.03 27.57
C ALA A 11 -12.34 -5.25 27.22
N ALA A 12 -11.93 -5.35 27.69
CA ALA A 12 -11.66 -4.04 27.31
C ALA A 12 -12.39 -3.65 26.09
N LYS A 13 -13.59 -3.64 26.19
CA LYS A 13 -14.42 -3.38 25.03
C LYS A 13 -15.08 -2.03 25.11
N GLY A 14 -14.39 -1.08 25.74
CA GLY A 14 -14.88 0.27 25.80
C GLY A 14 -14.70 1.02 24.50
N PRO A 15 -15.06 2.30 24.47
CA PRO A 15 -14.95 3.11 23.26
C PRO A 15 -13.54 3.17 22.67
N ALA A 16 -12.50 3.18 23.50
CA ALA A 16 -11.14 3.22 23.01
C ALA A 16 -10.80 1.98 22.21
N SER A 17 -11.28 0.83 22.68
CA SER A 17 -11.08 -0.43 21.98
C SER A 17 -11.74 -0.41 20.61
N ARG A 18 -12.93 0.11 20.56
CA ARG A 18 -13.67 0.20 19.31
C ARG A 18 -12.99 1.14 18.34
N MET A 19 -12.44 2.25 18.82
CA MET A 19 -11.73 3.16 17.97
C MET A 19 -10.48 2.52 17.40
N GLN A 20 -9.80 1.71 18.19
CA GLN A 20 -8.64 0.99 17.69
C GLN A 20 -9.02 0.01 16.59
N GLU A 21 -10.13 -0.66 16.77
CA GLU A 21 -10.61 -1.58 15.74
C GLU A 21 -10.87 -0.84 14.43
N GLN A 22 -11.46 0.33 14.50
CA GLN A 22 -11.72 1.11 13.31
C GLN A 22 -10.45 1.60 12.66
N ARG A 23 -9.45 1.99 13.45
CA ARG A 23 -8.17 2.41 12.88
C ARG A 23 -7.43 1.25 12.26
N GLN A 24 -7.59 0.06 12.81
CA GLN A 24 -6.99 -1.14 12.23
C GLN A 24 -7.73 -1.61 11.01
N ARG A 25 -8.97 -1.22 10.89
CA ARG A 25 -9.75 -1.60 9.73
C ARG A 25 -9.30 -0.77 8.55
N SER A 26 -8.82 -1.45 7.54
CA SER A 26 -8.38 -0.80 6.32
C SER A 26 -9.59 -0.15 5.64
N PRO A 27 -9.40 1.04 5.06
CA PRO A 27 -10.45 1.58 4.18
C PRO A 27 -10.71 0.63 3.03
N ARG A 28 -11.92 0.65 2.54
CA ARG A 28 -12.29 -0.18 1.42
C ARG A 28 -12.51 0.69 0.20
N VAL A 29 -12.13 0.18 -0.96
CA VAL A 29 -12.44 0.80 -2.23
C VAL A 29 -13.61 0.03 -2.83
N ALA A 30 -14.59 0.77 -3.35
CA ALA A 30 -15.73 0.16 -4.04
C ALA A 30 -15.49 0.34 -5.54
N ILE A 31 -15.51 -0.75 -6.28
CA ILE A 31 -15.32 -0.70 -7.72
C ILE A 31 -16.48 -1.40 -8.41
N LYS A 32 -16.83 -0.88 -9.58
CA LYS A 32 -17.86 -1.51 -10.39
C LYS A 32 -17.22 -2.57 -11.28
N ALA A 33 -17.72 -3.78 -11.20
CA ALA A 33 -17.20 -4.89 -12.00
C ALA A 33 -18.35 -5.81 -12.37
N ARG A 34 -18.52 -6.02 -13.66
CA ARG A 34 -19.50 -6.98 -14.17
C ARG A 34 -20.91 -6.72 -13.63
N GLY A 35 -21.32 -5.46 -13.62
CA GLY A 35 -22.66 -5.09 -13.21
C GLY A 35 -22.92 -5.07 -11.73
N LYS A 36 -21.89 -5.26 -10.93
CA LYS A 36 -22.04 -5.21 -9.45
C LYS A 36 -20.94 -4.36 -8.86
N ILE A 37 -21.12 -4.02 -7.60
CA ILE A 37 -20.13 -3.25 -6.86
C ILE A 37 -19.38 -4.22 -5.95
N LEU A 38 -18.06 -4.22 -6.07
CA LEU A 38 -17.19 -5.01 -5.21
C LEU A 38 -16.51 -4.10 -4.20
N PHE A 39 -16.43 -4.56 -2.97
CA PHE A 39 -15.73 -3.84 -1.92
C PHE A 39 -14.42 -4.57 -1.63
N ILE A 40 -13.32 -3.86 -1.78
CA ILE A 40 -11.99 -4.43 -1.64
C ILE A 40 -11.26 -3.66 -0.55
N SER A 41 -10.73 -4.38 0.43
CA SER A 41 -9.94 -3.76 1.47
C SER A 41 -8.61 -3.31 0.91
N LEU A 42 -8.22 -2.05 1.16
CA LEU A 42 -6.94 -1.55 0.67
C LEU A 42 -5.76 -2.28 1.28
N SER A 43 -5.92 -2.88 2.46
CA SER A 43 -4.85 -3.68 3.05
C SER A 43 -4.55 -4.95 2.24
N ASP A 44 -5.45 -5.33 1.33
CA ASP A 44 -5.23 -6.49 0.48
C ASP A 44 -4.65 -6.11 -0.87
N VAL A 45 -4.57 -4.83 -1.18
CA VAL A 45 -4.06 -4.38 -2.48
C VAL A 45 -2.56 -4.15 -2.35
N VAL A 46 -1.80 -4.91 -3.13
CA VAL A 46 -0.33 -4.83 -3.12
C VAL A 46 0.14 -3.69 -4.00
N ALA A 47 -0.45 -3.55 -5.18
CA ALA A 47 -0.02 -2.56 -6.15
C ALA A 47 -1.16 -2.25 -7.11
N VAL A 48 -1.01 -1.13 -7.80
CA VAL A 48 -1.93 -0.73 -8.87
C VAL A 48 -1.08 -0.45 -10.09
N GLN A 49 -1.45 -1.03 -11.20
CA GLN A 49 -0.67 -0.90 -12.43
C GLN A 49 -1.57 -0.48 -13.59
N ALA A 50 -1.13 0.56 -14.31
CA ALA A 50 -1.87 1.02 -15.48
C ALA A 50 -1.70 0.02 -16.64
N LYS A 51 -2.81 -0.25 -17.33
CA LYS A 51 -2.82 -1.14 -18.49
C LYS A 51 -3.75 -0.53 -19.52
N GLY A 52 -3.20 0.24 -20.45
CA GLY A 52 -4.01 0.94 -21.44
C GLY A 52 -4.95 1.91 -20.76
N ASN A 53 -6.24 1.78 -21.03
CA ASN A 53 -7.27 2.64 -20.45
C ASN A 53 -7.78 2.15 -19.11
N TYR A 54 -7.14 1.14 -18.55
CA TYR A 54 -7.54 0.52 -17.30
C TYR A 54 -6.41 0.57 -16.31
N VAL A 55 -6.76 0.42 -15.03
CA VAL A 55 -5.78 0.11 -14.01
C VAL A 55 -6.13 -1.24 -13.42
N SER A 56 -5.10 -1.97 -13.02
CA SER A 56 -5.24 -3.27 -12.38
C SER A 56 -4.95 -3.10 -10.90
N LEU A 57 -5.93 -3.39 -10.06
CA LEU A 57 -5.72 -3.48 -8.61
C LEU A 57 -5.21 -4.87 -8.33
N GLN A 58 -3.96 -4.97 -7.91
CA GLN A 58 -3.31 -6.27 -7.76
C GLN A 58 -3.33 -6.70 -6.31
N ARG A 59 -3.86 -7.90 -6.08
CA ARG A 59 -3.91 -8.53 -4.77
C ARG A 59 -3.18 -9.86 -4.87
N ASN A 60 -2.91 -10.48 -3.74
CA ASN A 60 -2.31 -11.81 -3.77
C ASN A 60 -3.24 -12.77 -4.49
N GLY A 61 -2.75 -13.32 -5.60
CA GLY A 61 -3.47 -14.34 -6.34
C GLY A 61 -4.61 -13.85 -7.20
N SER A 62 -4.88 -12.55 -7.25
CA SER A 62 -5.97 -12.04 -8.08
C SER A 62 -5.77 -10.57 -8.40
N SER A 63 -6.54 -10.09 -9.37
CA SER A 63 -6.53 -8.68 -9.70
C SER A 63 -7.90 -8.28 -10.21
N ASN A 64 -8.17 -6.98 -10.16
CA ASN A 64 -9.40 -6.41 -10.66
C ASN A 64 -9.07 -5.24 -11.56
N LEU A 65 -9.72 -5.17 -12.71
CA LEU A 65 -9.54 -4.07 -13.65
C LEU A 65 -10.63 -3.04 -13.44
N LEU A 66 -10.25 -1.77 -13.49
CA LEU A 66 -11.23 -0.71 -13.52
C LEU A 66 -10.81 0.35 -14.52
N ARG A 67 -11.81 0.99 -15.10
CA ARG A 67 -11.58 1.97 -16.16
C ARG A 67 -11.35 3.35 -15.55
N LYS A 68 -10.13 3.59 -15.17
CA LYS A 68 -9.70 4.87 -14.58
C LYS A 68 -8.26 5.09 -14.94
N SER A 69 -7.82 6.35 -14.91
CA SER A 69 -6.41 6.64 -15.08
C SER A 69 -5.68 6.36 -13.79
N ILE A 70 -4.39 6.02 -13.91
CA ILE A 70 -3.60 5.79 -12.71
C ILE A 70 -3.45 7.07 -11.89
N SER A 71 -3.44 8.24 -12.54
CA SER A 71 -3.35 9.50 -11.81
C SER A 71 -4.60 9.75 -10.96
N ALA A 72 -5.78 9.41 -11.48
CA ALA A 72 -7.00 9.56 -10.71
C ALA A 72 -7.01 8.61 -9.51
N VAL A 73 -6.51 7.38 -9.70
CA VAL A 73 -6.44 6.41 -8.61
C VAL A 73 -5.39 6.86 -7.60
N ALA A 74 -4.26 7.38 -8.06
CA ALA A 74 -3.20 7.85 -7.19
C ALA A 74 -3.68 8.94 -6.24
N GLU A 75 -4.49 9.88 -6.74
CA GLU A 75 -5.04 10.92 -5.90
C GLU A 75 -5.74 10.38 -4.67
N LYS A 76 -6.45 9.28 -4.85
CA LYS A 76 -7.23 8.69 -3.77
C LYS A 76 -6.39 7.78 -2.89
N LEU A 77 -5.41 7.09 -3.46
CA LEU A 77 -4.67 6.07 -2.73
C LEU A 77 -3.39 6.56 -2.08
N GLU A 78 -2.77 7.62 -2.61
CA GLU A 78 -1.56 8.13 -1.98
C GLU A 78 -1.77 8.54 -0.53
N PRO A 79 -2.87 9.22 -0.18
CA PRO A 79 -3.11 9.52 1.23
C PRO A 79 -3.33 8.28 2.09
N GLN A 80 -3.59 7.14 1.47
CA GLN A 80 -3.84 5.90 2.18
C GLN A 80 -2.60 5.02 2.31
N GLY A 81 -1.42 5.54 1.97
CA GLY A 81 -0.19 4.79 2.14
C GLY A 81 0.33 4.11 0.89
N PHE A 82 -0.13 4.55 -0.27
CA PHE A 82 0.43 4.09 -1.54
C PHE A 82 1.42 5.13 -2.04
N ILE A 83 2.46 4.69 -2.76
CA ILE A 83 3.40 5.62 -3.37
C ILE A 83 3.51 5.34 -4.87
N ARG A 84 3.74 6.41 -5.62
CA ARG A 84 4.00 6.33 -7.04
C ARG A 84 5.48 6.03 -7.23
N ILE A 85 5.79 4.94 -7.92
CA ILE A 85 7.19 4.53 -8.16
C ILE A 85 7.53 4.52 -9.64
N HIS A 86 6.53 4.64 -10.47
CA HIS A 86 6.65 4.59 -11.92
C HIS A 86 5.44 5.31 -12.46
N ARG A 87 5.54 5.84 -13.68
CA ARG A 87 4.39 6.54 -14.27
C ARG A 87 3.16 5.63 -14.33
N SER A 88 3.37 4.32 -14.30
CA SER A 88 2.29 3.34 -14.43
C SER A 88 2.07 2.51 -13.17
N ILE A 89 2.76 2.78 -12.07
CA ILE A 89 2.71 1.88 -10.92
C ILE A 89 2.62 2.64 -9.61
N LEU A 90 1.66 2.23 -8.78
CA LEU A 90 1.54 2.59 -7.38
C LEU A 90 1.77 1.34 -6.55
N VAL A 91 2.44 1.47 -5.41
CA VAL A 91 2.68 0.33 -4.52
C VAL A 91 2.20 0.67 -3.12
N ASN A 92 1.58 -0.30 -2.47
CA ASN A 92 1.16 -0.17 -1.08
C ASN A 92 2.40 -0.31 -0.19
N THR A 93 2.71 0.75 0.55
CA THR A 93 3.94 0.78 1.35
C THR A 93 3.98 -0.27 2.44
N SER A 94 2.82 -0.75 2.89
CA SER A 94 2.79 -1.76 3.95
C SER A 94 3.29 -3.12 3.49
N PHE A 95 3.45 -3.33 2.18
CA PHE A 95 3.97 -4.58 1.65
C PHE A 95 5.47 -4.53 1.37
N LEU A 96 6.11 -3.39 1.58
CA LEU A 96 7.52 -3.23 1.23
C LEU A 96 8.43 -4.01 2.15
N GLU A 97 9.45 -4.63 1.55
CA GLU A 97 10.46 -5.37 2.31
C GLU A 97 11.88 -4.93 2.02
N GLU A 98 12.16 -4.52 0.78
CA GLU A 98 13.53 -4.31 0.39
C GLU A 98 13.62 -3.33 -0.77
N ILE A 99 14.64 -2.50 -0.76
CA ILE A 99 14.99 -1.63 -1.89
C ILE A 99 16.39 -2.02 -2.32
N ARG A 100 16.58 -2.17 -3.62
CA ARG A 100 17.85 -2.60 -4.18
C ARG A 100 18.24 -1.66 -5.32
N PRO A 101 19.46 -1.11 -5.32
CA PRO A 101 19.86 -0.22 -6.40
C PRO A 101 20.21 -1.03 -7.65
N TYR A 102 19.91 -0.45 -8.81
CA TYR A 102 20.33 -1.00 -10.10
C TYR A 102 21.43 -0.12 -10.68
N SER A 103 22.25 -0.72 -11.55
CA SER A 103 23.34 0.01 -12.21
C SER A 103 22.83 1.14 -13.11
N THR A 104 21.55 1.08 -13.50
CA THR A 104 20.94 2.09 -14.36
C THR A 104 20.58 3.38 -13.62
N GLY A 105 20.70 3.39 -12.29
CA GLY A 105 20.24 4.52 -11.49
C GLY A 105 18.80 4.39 -11.04
N GLU A 106 18.15 3.32 -11.46
CA GLU A 106 16.81 2.98 -10.97
C GLU A 106 16.93 2.09 -9.75
N TYR A 107 15.82 1.75 -9.16
CA TYR A 107 15.79 0.90 -7.96
C TYR A 107 14.79 -0.22 -8.15
N GLY A 108 15.07 -1.36 -7.55
CA GLY A 108 14.10 -2.44 -7.43
C GLY A 108 13.48 -2.39 -6.05
N LEU A 109 12.18 -2.55 -6.01
CA LEU A 109 11.43 -2.48 -4.77
C LEU A 109 10.69 -3.78 -4.62
N ARG A 110 11.12 -4.59 -3.63
CA ARG A 110 10.52 -5.90 -3.41
C ARG A 110 9.44 -5.82 -2.36
N VAL A 111 8.32 -6.49 -2.63
CA VAL A 111 7.20 -6.55 -1.71
C VAL A 111 7.08 -7.95 -1.13
N LYS A 112 6.28 -8.09 -0.10
CA LYS A 112 5.97 -9.39 0.48
C LYS A 112 5.45 -10.31 -0.60
N GLY A 113 5.93 -11.54 -0.59
CA GLY A 113 5.61 -12.50 -1.64
C GLY A 113 6.66 -12.59 -2.72
N GLY A 114 7.63 -11.68 -2.73
CA GLY A 114 8.80 -11.76 -3.58
C GLY A 114 8.74 -11.00 -4.89
N LYS A 115 7.60 -10.42 -5.23
CA LYS A 115 7.51 -9.66 -6.48
C LYS A 115 8.30 -8.36 -6.35
N GLU A 116 8.94 -7.97 -7.45
CA GLU A 116 9.76 -6.77 -7.48
C GLU A 116 9.23 -5.80 -8.53
N TYR A 117 9.23 -4.51 -8.20
CA TYR A 117 8.81 -3.45 -9.09
C TYR A 117 9.96 -2.47 -9.28
N THR A 118 10.04 -1.87 -10.47
CA THR A 118 11.10 -0.90 -10.77
C THR A 118 10.64 0.49 -10.37
N VAL A 119 11.50 1.17 -9.61
CA VAL A 119 11.31 2.58 -9.29
C VAL A 119 12.14 3.38 -10.27
N THR A 120 11.50 4.19 -11.10
CA THR A 120 12.23 4.98 -12.08
C THR A 120 12.81 6.23 -11.43
N ARG A 121 13.80 6.81 -12.07
CA ARG A 121 14.52 7.95 -11.50
C ARG A 121 13.61 9.13 -11.19
N THR A 122 12.60 9.34 -12.01
CA THR A 122 11.65 10.43 -11.82
C THR A 122 10.94 10.33 -10.47
N TYR A 123 10.73 9.11 -9.99
CA TYR A 123 9.98 8.86 -8.76
C TYR A 123 10.85 8.49 -7.57
N LYS A 124 12.17 8.60 -7.73
CA LYS A 124 13.10 8.23 -6.67
C LYS A 124 12.84 8.98 -5.37
N GLN A 125 12.48 10.25 -5.47
CA GLN A 125 12.26 11.07 -4.28
C GLN A 125 11.14 10.53 -3.39
N ASN A 126 10.19 9.84 -3.99
CA ASN A 126 9.08 9.28 -3.23
C ASN A 126 9.54 8.20 -2.25
N LEU A 127 10.71 7.61 -2.50
CA LEU A 127 11.23 6.57 -1.60
C LEU A 127 11.61 7.11 -0.24
N LYS A 128 11.94 8.40 -0.16
CA LYS A 128 12.36 8.98 1.12
C LYS A 128 11.27 8.97 2.17
N SER A 129 10.02 8.95 1.75
CA SER A 129 8.89 8.94 2.67
C SER A 129 8.56 7.56 3.22
N LEU A 130 9.29 6.51 2.78
CA LEU A 130 8.96 5.14 3.16
C LEU A 130 9.33 4.80 4.59
N ALA A 131 10.23 5.56 5.20
CA ALA A 131 10.62 5.34 6.57
C ALA A 131 10.87 6.68 7.23
N GLU A 132 10.65 6.73 8.53
CA GLU A 132 10.95 7.93 9.30
C GLU A 132 12.43 8.01 9.61
N PHE A 133 13.08 6.87 9.75
CA PHE A 133 14.49 6.80 10.09
C PHE A 133 15.22 5.99 9.03
N TRP A 134 16.31 6.55 8.52
CA TRP A 134 17.16 5.89 7.54
C TRP A 134 18.53 5.73 8.17
N ILE A 135 18.98 4.51 8.33
CA ILE A 135 20.24 4.22 9.03
C ILE A 135 21.15 3.45 8.08
N GLY A 136 22.38 3.99 7.89
CA GLY A 136 23.35 3.33 7.05
C GLY A 136 23.07 3.39 5.56
N THR A 137 22.21 4.30 5.14
CA THR A 137 21.75 4.37 3.75
C THR A 137 22.35 5.54 2.97
N GLY A 138 23.39 6.18 3.49
CA GLY A 138 23.92 7.39 2.89
C GLY A 138 24.38 7.24 1.46
N ALA A 139 24.70 6.03 1.02
CA ALA A 139 25.07 5.78 -0.36
C ALA A 139 23.89 5.93 -1.32
N PHE A 140 22.67 5.71 -0.84
CA PHE A 140 21.46 5.78 -1.66
C PHE A 140 20.71 7.08 -1.41
N PHE A 141 20.54 7.42 -0.16
CA PHE A 141 19.79 8.58 0.27
C PHE A 141 20.60 9.34 1.29
N PRO A 142 21.36 10.37 0.84
CA PRO A 142 22.16 11.17 1.78
C PRO A 142 21.24 11.77 2.85
N ASP A 143 21.74 11.76 4.04
CA ASP A 143 20.99 12.27 5.19
C ASP A 143 20.75 13.78 5.13
#